data_5c96b214f0c8dae4b7a0de61ca5e6054
#
_entry.id   5c96b214f0c8dae4b7a0de61ca5e6054
#
_cell.length_a   1.000
_cell.length_b   1.000
_cell.length_c   1.000
_cell.angle_alpha   90.00
_cell.angle_beta   90.00
_cell.angle_gamma   90.00
#
_symmetry.space_group_name_H-M   'P 1'
#
loop_
_entity.id
_entity.type
_entity.pdbx_description
1 polymer ?
#
loop_
_entity_poly.entity_id
_entity_poly.type
_entity_poly.pdbx_seq_one_letter_code
_entity_poly.pdbx_strand_id
1 'polypeptide(L)'
;MREHLDDPFVKKAQKEGYRARAAYKLLEIQEKYKLIKPGMTVVDLGAAPGSWSQIAGKLVGSKGLVIASDILPMDALPDVTFLQGDFREEAVFEKLLNILNGRQVDIVISDMAPNTSGNRAVDQPRQIYLCELALDFAQKVLGPNGQFVVKVFQGAGFDEFRKQVVDSFDVLKTAKPAASRARSKEVFLVGQGRKKALQ
;
A
#
# COMPACT_ATOMS: atom_id res chain seq x y z
N MET A 1 -18.00 -17.09 7.15
CA MET A 1 -17.64 -17.77 5.88
C MET A 1 -18.62 -17.49 4.73
N ARG A 2 -19.95 -17.54 4.91
CA ARG A 2 -20.94 -17.24 3.84
C ARG A 2 -20.87 -15.81 3.31
N GLU A 3 -20.70 -14.82 4.16
CA GLU A 3 -20.65 -13.39 3.78
C GLU A 3 -19.50 -13.03 2.81
N HIS A 4 -18.42 -13.81 2.84
CA HIS A 4 -17.27 -13.60 1.93
C HIS A 4 -17.58 -14.10 0.51
N LEU A 5 -18.32 -15.17 0.37
CA LEU A 5 -18.68 -15.78 -0.93
C LEU A 5 -19.76 -14.99 -1.67
N ASP A 6 -20.60 -14.24 -0.94
CA ASP A 6 -21.67 -13.43 -1.52
C ASP A 6 -21.25 -11.97 -1.85
N ASP A 7 -20.03 -11.60 -1.47
CA ASP A 7 -19.51 -10.25 -1.74
C ASP A 7 -19.37 -10.01 -3.26
N PRO A 8 -20.06 -9.02 -3.83
CA PRO A 8 -20.04 -8.77 -5.27
C PRO A 8 -18.64 -8.43 -5.80
N PHE A 9 -17.79 -7.80 -4.99
CA PHE A 9 -16.40 -7.51 -5.37
C PHE A 9 -15.53 -8.77 -5.39
N VAL A 10 -15.82 -9.79 -4.58
CA VAL A 10 -15.11 -11.08 -4.65
C VAL A 10 -15.44 -11.77 -5.97
N LYS A 11 -16.74 -11.88 -6.32
CA LYS A 11 -17.17 -12.47 -7.58
C LYS A 11 -16.62 -11.73 -8.80
N LYS A 12 -16.62 -10.40 -8.73
CA LYS A 12 -16.06 -9.55 -9.78
C LYS A 12 -14.54 -9.75 -9.92
N ALA A 13 -13.79 -9.81 -8.82
CA ALA A 13 -12.35 -10.06 -8.84
C ALA A 13 -12.02 -11.40 -9.50
N GLN A 14 -12.73 -12.46 -9.14
CA GLN A 14 -12.56 -13.78 -9.75
C GLN A 14 -12.81 -13.73 -11.28
N LYS A 15 -13.89 -13.08 -11.71
CA LYS A 15 -14.23 -12.93 -13.13
C LYS A 15 -13.17 -12.14 -13.91
N GLU A 16 -12.62 -11.10 -13.31
CA GLU A 16 -11.63 -10.20 -13.94
C GLU A 16 -10.17 -10.65 -13.73
N GLY A 17 -9.95 -11.77 -13.04
CA GLY A 17 -8.62 -12.34 -12.83
C GLY A 17 -7.77 -11.63 -11.77
N TYR A 18 -8.40 -10.87 -10.88
CA TYR A 18 -7.69 -10.31 -9.73
C TYR A 18 -7.61 -11.30 -8.57
N ARG A 19 -6.49 -11.33 -7.88
CA ARG A 19 -6.23 -12.25 -6.77
C ARG A 19 -7.12 -11.97 -5.53
N ALA A 20 -7.55 -10.72 -5.34
CA ALA A 20 -8.41 -10.33 -4.24
C ALA A 20 -9.29 -9.14 -4.59
N ARG A 21 -10.41 -8.99 -3.88
CA ARG A 21 -11.32 -7.85 -4.00
C ARG A 21 -10.66 -6.50 -3.67
N ALA A 22 -9.55 -6.52 -2.93
CA ALA A 22 -8.77 -5.32 -2.61
C ALA A 22 -8.27 -4.58 -3.85
N ALA A 23 -8.19 -5.25 -5.01
CA ALA A 23 -7.88 -4.64 -6.30
C ALA A 23 -8.72 -3.38 -6.56
N TYR A 24 -10.03 -3.45 -6.29
CA TYR A 24 -10.95 -2.34 -6.60
C TYR A 24 -10.72 -1.11 -5.74
N LYS A 25 -10.15 -1.24 -4.55
CA LYS A 25 -9.76 -0.10 -3.72
C LYS A 25 -8.68 0.72 -4.42
N LEU A 26 -7.63 0.05 -4.92
CA LEU A 26 -6.55 0.73 -5.64
C LEU A 26 -7.02 1.27 -6.99
N LEU A 27 -7.87 0.54 -7.72
CA LEU A 27 -8.42 1.01 -8.99
C LEU A 27 -9.21 2.32 -8.82
N GLU A 28 -10.07 2.41 -7.80
CA GLU A 28 -10.84 3.65 -7.53
C GLU A 28 -9.93 4.81 -7.12
N ILE A 29 -8.90 4.55 -6.27
CA ILE A 29 -7.91 5.55 -5.89
C ILE A 29 -7.12 6.01 -7.12
N GLN A 30 -6.70 5.08 -7.97
CA GLN A 30 -5.98 5.36 -9.21
C GLN A 30 -6.81 6.17 -10.20
N GLU A 31 -8.09 5.81 -10.38
CA GLU A 31 -9.00 6.55 -11.25
C GLU A 31 -9.13 8.00 -10.81
N LYS A 32 -9.29 8.21 -9.52
CA LYS A 32 -9.51 9.54 -8.94
C LYS A 32 -8.26 10.43 -8.93
N TYR A 33 -7.11 9.85 -8.59
CA TYR A 33 -5.91 10.65 -8.30
C TYR A 33 -4.79 10.48 -9.32
N LYS A 34 -4.87 9.48 -10.22
CA LYS A 34 -3.88 9.22 -11.29
C LYS A 34 -2.44 9.12 -10.78
N LEU A 35 -2.26 8.36 -9.68
CA LEU A 35 -1.00 8.30 -8.93
C LEU A 35 0.10 7.52 -9.64
N ILE A 36 -0.24 6.32 -10.14
CA ILE A 36 0.71 5.42 -10.80
C ILE A 36 0.70 5.71 -12.30
N LYS A 37 1.88 5.92 -12.87
CA LYS A 37 2.08 6.25 -14.29
C LYS A 37 3.08 5.29 -14.93
N PRO A 38 3.05 5.14 -16.26
CA PRO A 38 4.05 4.35 -16.99
C PRO A 38 5.49 4.76 -16.63
N GLY A 39 6.35 3.76 -16.44
CA GLY A 39 7.76 3.93 -16.13
C GLY A 39 8.09 4.15 -14.66
N MET A 40 7.10 4.31 -13.78
CA MET A 40 7.31 4.50 -12.36
C MET A 40 7.88 3.26 -11.66
N THR A 41 8.56 3.50 -10.55
CA THR A 41 8.98 2.50 -9.57
C THR A 41 8.03 2.51 -8.39
N VAL A 42 7.38 1.38 -8.16
CA VAL A 42 6.36 1.17 -7.12
C VAL A 42 6.86 0.16 -6.11
N VAL A 43 6.68 0.43 -4.83
CA VAL A 43 6.84 -0.56 -3.75
C VAL A 43 5.48 -0.81 -3.11
N ASP A 44 5.07 -2.08 -3.08
CA ASP A 44 3.82 -2.57 -2.48
C ASP A 44 4.15 -3.32 -1.18
N LEU A 45 3.81 -2.72 -0.04
CA LEU A 45 4.05 -3.29 1.29
C LEU A 45 2.83 -4.05 1.79
N GLY A 46 3.05 -5.31 2.23
CA GLY A 46 1.97 -6.20 2.60
C GLY A 46 1.20 -6.68 1.36
N ALA A 47 1.95 -7.04 0.31
CA ALA A 47 1.42 -7.25 -1.03
C ALA A 47 0.57 -8.51 -1.19
N ALA A 48 0.80 -9.56 -0.41
CA ALA A 48 0.08 -10.83 -0.56
C ALA A 48 -1.45 -10.65 -0.42
N PRO A 49 -2.25 -11.25 -1.30
CA PRO A 49 -1.94 -12.21 -2.36
C PRO A 49 -1.48 -11.58 -3.68
N GLY A 50 -1.32 -10.24 -3.79
CA GLY A 50 -0.74 -9.57 -4.95
C GLY A 50 -1.71 -8.80 -5.85
N SER A 51 -2.93 -8.53 -5.40
CA SER A 51 -3.92 -7.82 -6.23
C SER A 51 -3.52 -6.37 -6.54
N TRP A 52 -2.89 -5.67 -5.61
CA TRP A 52 -2.38 -4.32 -5.84
C TRP A 52 -1.15 -4.33 -6.75
N SER A 53 -0.25 -5.30 -6.55
CA SER A 53 0.91 -5.51 -7.43
C SER A 53 0.51 -5.85 -8.86
N GLN A 54 -0.59 -6.62 -9.08
CA GLN A 54 -1.14 -6.87 -10.43
C GLN A 54 -1.51 -5.57 -11.15
N ILE A 55 -2.16 -4.65 -10.43
CA ILE A 55 -2.59 -3.36 -10.98
C ILE A 55 -1.36 -2.48 -11.23
N ALA A 56 -0.46 -2.37 -10.25
CA ALA A 56 0.74 -1.56 -10.37
C ALA A 56 1.59 -2.02 -11.57
N GLY A 57 1.82 -3.32 -11.74
CA GLY A 57 2.57 -3.88 -12.87
C GLY A 57 1.98 -3.50 -14.23
N LYS A 58 0.64 -3.58 -14.38
CA LYS A 58 -0.04 -3.16 -15.61
C LYS A 58 0.11 -1.66 -15.89
N LEU A 59 0.07 -0.84 -14.84
CA LEU A 59 0.13 0.63 -14.98
C LEU A 59 1.53 1.15 -15.29
N VAL A 60 2.56 0.58 -14.64
CA VAL A 60 3.94 1.03 -14.89
C VAL A 60 4.51 0.53 -16.20
N GLY A 61 4.02 -0.61 -16.69
CA GLY A 61 4.46 -1.22 -17.94
C GLY A 61 5.93 -1.67 -17.94
N SER A 62 6.44 -2.02 -19.10
CA SER A 62 7.77 -2.65 -19.26
C SER A 62 8.97 -1.76 -18.87
N LYS A 63 8.78 -0.46 -18.78
CA LYS A 63 9.83 0.50 -18.37
C LYS A 63 9.80 0.78 -16.86
N GLY A 64 8.72 0.39 -16.17
CA GLY A 64 8.57 0.54 -14.73
C GLY A 64 9.17 -0.62 -13.95
N LEU A 65 9.08 -0.51 -12.64
CA LEU A 65 9.48 -1.55 -11.69
C LEU A 65 8.43 -1.64 -10.58
N VAL A 66 7.98 -2.84 -10.28
CA VAL A 66 7.16 -3.11 -9.08
C VAL A 66 7.92 -4.06 -8.17
N ILE A 67 8.12 -3.66 -6.95
CA ILE A 67 8.66 -4.50 -5.88
C ILE A 67 7.53 -4.73 -4.89
N ALA A 68 7.11 -6.00 -4.78
CA ALA A 68 6.14 -6.44 -3.80
C ALA A 68 6.87 -7.05 -2.59
N SER A 69 6.50 -6.68 -1.38
CA SER A 69 7.08 -7.23 -0.16
C SER A 69 5.98 -7.69 0.80
N ASP A 70 6.16 -8.88 1.35
CA ASP A 70 5.27 -9.43 2.37
C ASP A 70 6.03 -10.47 3.22
N ILE A 71 5.62 -10.65 4.46
CA ILE A 71 6.06 -11.76 5.33
C ILE A 71 5.48 -13.09 4.87
N LEU A 72 4.28 -13.06 4.25
CA LEU A 72 3.62 -14.23 3.69
C LEU A 72 4.16 -14.55 2.30
N PRO A 73 4.16 -15.83 1.91
CA PRO A 73 4.49 -16.19 0.54
C PRO A 73 3.44 -15.67 -0.44
N MET A 74 3.87 -15.37 -1.64
CA MET A 74 3.01 -14.92 -2.72
C MET A 74 3.41 -15.62 -4.02
N ASP A 75 2.43 -16.13 -4.77
CA ASP A 75 2.68 -16.68 -6.10
C ASP A 75 3.26 -15.61 -7.02
N ALA A 76 4.16 -16.02 -7.90
CA ALA A 76 4.80 -15.13 -8.86
C ALA A 76 3.78 -14.38 -9.72
N LEU A 77 4.08 -13.13 -9.99
CA LEU A 77 3.36 -12.26 -10.92
C LEU A 77 4.30 -11.83 -12.04
N PRO A 78 3.81 -11.80 -13.29
CA PRO A 78 4.57 -11.20 -14.39
C PRO A 78 4.93 -9.73 -14.04
N ASP A 79 6.15 -9.33 -14.38
CA ASP A 79 6.63 -7.95 -14.22
C ASP A 79 6.63 -7.39 -12.78
N VAL A 80 6.56 -8.28 -11.78
CA VAL A 80 6.63 -7.93 -10.36
C VAL A 80 7.77 -8.70 -9.71
N THR A 81 8.67 -7.99 -9.06
CA THR A 81 9.71 -8.59 -8.23
C THR A 81 9.17 -8.78 -6.82
N PHE A 82 9.07 -10.03 -6.38
CA PHE A 82 8.60 -10.33 -5.02
C PHE A 82 9.77 -10.57 -4.07
N LEU A 83 9.76 -9.87 -2.95
CA LEU A 83 10.70 -9.99 -1.85
C LEU A 83 9.95 -10.47 -0.60
N GLN A 84 10.07 -11.77 -0.28
CA GLN A 84 9.51 -12.30 0.95
C GLN A 84 10.39 -11.94 2.14
N GLY A 85 9.78 -11.36 3.16
CA GLY A 85 10.43 -11.01 4.42
C GLY A 85 9.76 -9.83 5.09
N ASP A 86 10.25 -9.52 6.27
CA ASP A 86 9.84 -8.36 7.02
C ASP A 86 10.70 -7.15 6.59
N PHE A 87 10.09 -6.17 5.98
CA PHE A 87 10.81 -4.98 5.49
C PHE A 87 11.43 -4.13 6.63
N ARG A 88 11.11 -4.43 7.89
CA ARG A 88 11.72 -3.84 9.07
C ARG A 88 13.11 -4.41 9.34
N GLU A 89 13.37 -5.64 8.89
CA GLU A 89 14.67 -6.29 9.03
C GLU A 89 15.68 -5.66 8.08
N GLU A 90 16.86 -5.31 8.61
CA GLU A 90 17.93 -4.67 7.83
C GLU A 90 18.31 -5.47 6.58
N ALA A 91 18.46 -6.79 6.73
CA ALA A 91 18.80 -7.67 5.60
C ALA A 91 17.75 -7.67 4.48
N VAL A 92 16.45 -7.53 4.81
CA VAL A 92 15.37 -7.44 3.83
C VAL A 92 15.37 -6.06 3.17
N PHE A 93 15.59 -5.02 3.96
CA PHE A 93 15.70 -3.66 3.46
C PHE A 93 16.88 -3.50 2.50
N GLU A 94 18.05 -4.04 2.84
CA GLU A 94 19.23 -4.04 1.96
C GLU A 94 18.96 -4.80 0.64
N LYS A 95 18.28 -5.95 0.69
CA LYS A 95 17.89 -6.65 -0.55
C LYS A 95 16.98 -5.80 -1.42
N LEU A 96 16.03 -5.06 -0.82
CA LEU A 96 15.17 -4.14 -1.54
C LEU A 96 16.00 -3.02 -2.20
N LEU A 97 16.94 -2.42 -1.49
CA LEU A 97 17.83 -1.40 -2.04
C LEU A 97 18.67 -1.96 -3.20
N ASN A 98 19.15 -3.21 -3.10
CA ASN A 98 19.87 -3.87 -4.18
C ASN A 98 18.99 -4.08 -5.43
N ILE A 99 17.73 -4.47 -5.24
CA ILE A 99 16.76 -4.60 -6.35
C ILE A 99 16.52 -3.24 -7.01
N LEU A 100 16.39 -2.19 -6.22
CA LEU A 100 16.23 -0.82 -6.73
C LEU A 100 17.43 -0.37 -7.56
N ASN A 101 18.64 -0.84 -7.23
CA ASN A 101 19.86 -0.53 -7.96
C ASN A 101 20.02 0.98 -8.28
N GLY A 102 19.81 1.82 -7.30
CA GLY A 102 19.88 3.28 -7.43
C GLY A 102 18.64 3.94 -8.04
N ARG A 103 17.61 3.20 -8.46
CA ARG A 103 16.34 3.79 -8.87
C ARG A 103 15.66 4.44 -7.68
N GLN A 104 15.12 5.62 -7.90
CA GLN A 104 14.25 6.26 -6.92
C GLN A 104 12.87 5.58 -6.94
N VAL A 105 12.27 5.44 -5.76
CA VAL A 105 10.89 4.99 -5.64
C VAL A 105 9.96 6.19 -5.85
N ASP A 106 9.01 6.05 -6.78
CA ASP A 106 8.04 7.10 -7.10
C ASP A 106 6.81 7.03 -6.18
N ILE A 107 6.42 5.82 -5.79
CA ILE A 107 5.26 5.61 -4.92
C ILE A 107 5.43 4.37 -4.05
N VAL A 108 5.07 4.51 -2.77
CA VAL A 108 4.88 3.40 -1.83
C VAL A 108 3.39 3.24 -1.57
N ILE A 109 2.88 2.03 -1.76
CA ILE A 109 1.48 1.68 -1.50
C ILE A 109 1.40 0.60 -0.43
N SER A 110 0.37 0.66 0.43
CA SER A 110 0.18 -0.31 1.51
C SER A 110 -1.29 -0.51 1.84
N ASP A 111 -1.75 -1.75 1.74
CA ASP A 111 -3.06 -2.22 2.22
C ASP A 111 -2.92 -3.16 3.44
N MET A 112 -1.83 -3.01 4.23
CA MET A 112 -1.56 -3.84 5.39
C MET A 112 -2.66 -3.72 6.45
N ALA A 113 -2.96 -4.84 7.09
CA ALA A 113 -3.77 -4.90 8.29
C ALA A 113 -3.15 -5.90 9.28
N PRO A 114 -3.28 -5.67 10.59
CA PRO A 114 -2.88 -6.67 11.57
C PRO A 114 -3.83 -7.87 11.52
N ASN A 115 -3.38 -9.00 12.02
CA ASN A 115 -4.29 -10.08 12.37
C ASN A 115 -5.23 -9.57 13.46
N THR A 116 -6.53 -9.49 13.14
CA THR A 116 -7.52 -8.95 14.06
C THR A 116 -7.82 -9.93 15.20
N SER A 117 -7.73 -9.45 16.42
CA SER A 117 -8.14 -10.22 17.62
C SER A 117 -9.64 -10.11 17.90
N GLY A 118 -10.33 -9.17 17.22
CA GLY A 118 -11.69 -8.77 17.51
C GLY A 118 -11.81 -7.76 18.66
N ASN A 119 -10.70 -7.45 19.33
CA ASN A 119 -10.64 -6.42 20.37
C ASN A 119 -10.05 -5.13 19.82
N ARG A 120 -10.88 -4.10 19.69
CA ARG A 120 -10.47 -2.80 19.13
C ARG A 120 -9.33 -2.14 19.89
N ALA A 121 -9.27 -2.31 21.21
CA ALA A 121 -8.20 -1.74 22.04
C ALA A 121 -6.83 -2.35 21.74
N VAL A 122 -6.82 -3.55 21.15
CA VAL A 122 -5.59 -4.24 20.72
C VAL A 122 -5.33 -4.00 19.23
N ASP A 123 -6.38 -4.11 18.40
CA ASP A 123 -6.23 -4.08 16.94
C ASP A 123 -5.91 -2.68 16.42
N GLN A 124 -6.48 -1.63 17.02
CA GLN A 124 -6.27 -0.24 16.58
C GLN A 124 -4.81 0.23 16.75
N PRO A 125 -4.15 0.06 17.91
CA PRO A 125 -2.73 0.41 18.03
C PRO A 125 -1.82 -0.39 17.09
N ARG A 126 -2.12 -1.67 16.88
CA ARG A 126 -1.36 -2.51 15.93
C ARG A 126 -1.49 -1.99 14.50
N GLN A 127 -2.69 -1.55 14.09
CA GLN A 127 -2.90 -0.97 12.77
C GLN A 127 -2.13 0.34 12.61
N ILE A 128 -2.20 1.25 13.58
CA ILE A 128 -1.45 2.51 13.54
C ILE A 128 0.05 2.24 13.46
N TYR A 129 0.57 1.29 14.24
CA TYR A 129 1.98 0.91 14.19
C TYR A 129 2.42 0.44 12.80
N LEU A 130 1.60 -0.38 12.11
CA LEU A 130 1.88 -0.78 10.72
C LEU A 130 1.89 0.42 9.76
N CYS A 131 1.00 1.38 9.97
CA CYS A 131 0.97 2.60 9.17
C CYS A 131 2.24 3.46 9.38
N GLU A 132 2.68 3.59 10.62
CA GLU A 132 3.91 4.32 10.98
C GLU A 132 5.15 3.66 10.38
N LEU A 133 5.24 2.33 10.42
CA LEU A 133 6.31 1.58 9.77
C LEU A 133 6.33 1.78 8.25
N ALA A 134 5.15 1.79 7.62
CA ALA A 134 5.03 2.04 6.19
C ALA A 134 5.46 3.47 5.83
N LEU A 135 5.11 4.46 6.66
CA LEU A 135 5.52 5.86 6.48
C LEU A 135 7.03 6.03 6.66
N ASP A 136 7.62 5.44 7.71
CA ASP A 136 9.07 5.46 7.94
C ASP A 136 9.83 4.85 6.74
N PHE A 137 9.35 3.71 6.26
CA PHE A 137 9.89 3.09 5.05
C PHE A 137 9.78 4.02 3.84
N ALA A 138 8.60 4.60 3.61
CA ALA A 138 8.37 5.52 2.50
C ALA A 138 9.31 6.74 2.55
N GLN A 139 9.52 7.30 3.74
CA GLN A 139 10.45 8.42 3.93
C GLN A 139 11.90 8.06 3.59
N LYS A 140 12.31 6.81 3.78
CA LYS A 140 13.67 6.33 3.47
C LYS A 140 13.89 6.12 1.97
N VAL A 141 12.88 5.65 1.24
CA VAL A 141 13.05 5.19 -0.16
C VAL A 141 12.47 6.12 -1.22
N LEU A 142 11.47 6.95 -0.88
CA LEU A 142 10.83 7.84 -1.85
C LEU A 142 11.80 8.92 -2.35
N GLY A 143 11.83 9.11 -3.65
CA GLY A 143 12.48 10.25 -4.28
C GLY A 143 11.74 11.57 -4.02
N PRO A 144 12.29 12.70 -4.49
CA PRO A 144 11.60 13.99 -4.49
C PRO A 144 10.26 13.87 -5.22
N ASN A 145 9.22 14.53 -4.70
CA ASN A 145 7.85 14.45 -5.22
C ASN A 145 7.21 13.05 -5.15
N GLY A 146 7.83 12.10 -4.44
CA GLY A 146 7.29 10.77 -4.23
C GLY A 146 5.91 10.78 -3.57
N GLN A 147 5.19 9.69 -3.73
CA GLN A 147 3.80 9.55 -3.29
C GLN A 147 3.65 8.38 -2.32
N PHE A 148 2.61 8.45 -1.48
CA PHE A 148 2.34 7.44 -0.47
C PHE A 148 0.85 7.16 -0.37
N VAL A 149 0.48 5.88 -0.41
CA VAL A 149 -0.90 5.43 -0.19
C VAL A 149 -0.90 4.41 0.92
N VAL A 150 -1.66 4.66 1.97
CA VAL A 150 -1.74 3.75 3.12
C VAL A 150 -3.17 3.60 3.61
N LYS A 151 -3.56 2.34 3.85
CA LYS A 151 -4.79 2.06 4.57
C LYS A 151 -4.59 2.35 6.05
N VAL A 152 -5.55 3.06 6.64
CA VAL A 152 -5.58 3.34 8.08
C VAL A 152 -7.00 3.21 8.63
N PHE A 153 -7.13 2.73 9.86
CA PHE A 153 -8.43 2.67 10.56
C PHE A 153 -8.66 3.95 11.35
N GLN A 154 -9.82 4.57 11.13
CA GLN A 154 -10.25 5.70 11.94
C GLN A 154 -10.50 5.26 13.38
N GLY A 155 -10.00 6.01 14.34
CA GLY A 155 -10.06 5.72 15.76
C GLY A 155 -8.86 6.29 16.51
N ALA A 156 -8.52 5.73 17.66
CA ALA A 156 -7.38 6.18 18.45
C ALA A 156 -6.08 6.13 17.65
N GLY A 157 -5.30 7.22 17.71
CA GLY A 157 -4.02 7.36 16.97
C GLY A 157 -4.16 7.80 15.51
N PHE A 158 -5.39 7.88 14.97
CA PHE A 158 -5.60 8.27 13.56
C PHE A 158 -5.17 9.71 13.28
N ASP A 159 -5.57 10.66 14.15
CA ASP A 159 -5.28 12.07 13.92
C ASP A 159 -3.79 12.37 14.05
N GLU A 160 -3.11 11.73 15.00
CA GLU A 160 -1.67 11.83 15.19
C GLU A 160 -0.92 11.28 13.96
N PHE A 161 -1.32 10.10 13.48
CA PHE A 161 -0.72 9.53 12.27
C PHE A 161 -1.01 10.40 11.04
N ARG A 162 -2.24 10.87 10.88
CA ARG A 162 -2.61 11.78 9.79
C ARG A 162 -1.74 13.03 9.79
N LYS A 163 -1.43 13.59 10.97
CA LYS A 163 -0.52 14.74 11.11
C LYS A 163 0.88 14.40 10.63
N GLN A 164 1.43 13.23 11.00
CA GLN A 164 2.75 12.77 10.49
C GLN A 164 2.78 12.73 8.96
N VAL A 165 1.69 12.28 8.32
CA VAL A 165 1.60 12.26 6.84
C VAL A 165 1.53 13.69 6.29
N VAL A 166 0.76 14.59 6.89
CA VAL A 166 0.71 16.02 6.50
C VAL A 166 2.09 16.68 6.59
N ASP A 167 2.84 16.36 7.65
CA ASP A 167 4.18 16.91 7.84
C ASP A 167 5.18 16.39 6.81
N SER A 168 4.93 15.20 6.24
CA SER A 168 5.82 14.50 5.30
C SER A 168 5.54 14.80 3.83
N PHE A 169 4.34 15.27 3.48
CA PHE A 169 3.91 15.48 2.09
C PHE A 169 3.27 16.86 1.88
N ASP A 170 3.40 17.39 0.65
CA ASP A 170 2.84 18.70 0.29
C ASP A 170 1.32 18.68 0.26
N VAL A 171 0.73 17.57 -0.19
CA VAL A 171 -0.72 17.40 -0.30
C VAL A 171 -1.14 16.08 0.35
N LEU A 172 -2.18 16.14 1.18
CA LEU A 172 -2.85 14.96 1.72
C LEU A 172 -4.30 14.92 1.26
N LYS A 173 -4.70 13.77 0.71
CA LYS A 173 -6.09 13.43 0.43
C LYS A 173 -6.51 12.23 1.26
N THR A 174 -7.79 12.17 1.60
CA THR A 174 -8.40 11.00 2.25
C THR A 174 -9.41 10.39 1.29
N ALA A 175 -9.29 9.10 1.04
CA ALA A 175 -10.17 8.34 0.17
C ALA A 175 -10.92 7.26 0.94
N LYS A 176 -12.20 7.09 0.62
CA LYS A 176 -13.03 5.98 1.07
C LYS A 176 -13.60 5.28 -0.16
N PRO A 177 -12.88 4.32 -0.76
CA PRO A 177 -13.37 3.60 -1.93
C PRO A 177 -14.70 2.90 -1.66
N ALA A 178 -15.59 2.85 -2.67
CA ALA A 178 -16.84 2.09 -2.58
C ALA A 178 -16.60 0.59 -2.37
N ALA A 179 -15.45 0.09 -2.85
CA ALA A 179 -15.00 -1.27 -2.58
C ALA A 179 -14.64 -1.53 -1.11
N SER A 180 -14.44 -0.50 -0.29
CA SER A 180 -14.37 -0.66 1.17
C SER A 180 -15.73 -1.03 1.72
N ARG A 181 -15.78 -2.01 2.65
CA ARG A 181 -17.05 -2.38 3.29
C ARG A 181 -17.60 -1.17 4.05
N ALA A 182 -18.90 -0.90 3.90
CA ALA A 182 -19.55 0.26 4.54
C ALA A 182 -19.36 0.31 6.06
N ARG A 183 -19.36 -0.86 6.72
CA ARG A 183 -19.11 -0.99 8.16
C ARG A 183 -17.64 -0.84 8.59
N SER A 184 -16.71 -0.92 7.64
CA SER A 184 -15.29 -0.79 7.94
C SER A 184 -14.93 0.66 8.22
N LYS A 185 -14.12 0.88 9.25
CA LYS A 185 -13.54 2.18 9.58
C LYS A 185 -12.30 2.51 8.74
N GLU A 186 -11.96 1.67 7.77
CA GLU A 186 -10.81 1.91 6.92
C GLU A 186 -11.02 3.13 6.02
N VAL A 187 -9.99 3.91 5.90
CA VAL A 187 -9.80 4.94 4.88
C VAL A 187 -8.40 4.82 4.31
N PHE A 188 -8.15 5.46 3.19
CA PHE A 188 -6.83 5.54 2.60
C PHE A 188 -6.33 6.98 2.67
N LEU A 189 -5.15 7.17 3.22
CA LEU A 189 -4.42 8.41 3.14
C LEU A 189 -3.55 8.39 1.89
N VAL A 190 -3.64 9.45 1.10
CA VAL A 190 -2.91 9.65 -0.15
C VAL A 190 -2.04 10.89 0.00
N GLY A 191 -0.77 10.70 0.31
CA GLY A 191 0.24 11.74 0.37
C GLY A 191 0.90 11.94 -0.99
N GLN A 192 0.99 13.17 -1.46
CA GLN A 192 1.63 13.52 -2.72
C GLN A 192 2.67 14.61 -2.51
N GLY A 193 3.80 14.51 -3.22
CA GLY A 193 4.88 15.46 -3.09
C GLY A 193 5.64 15.28 -1.79
N ARG A 194 6.49 14.23 -1.70
CA ARG A 194 7.35 14.04 -0.53
C ARG A 194 8.19 15.29 -0.29
N LYS A 195 8.03 15.89 0.88
CA LYS A 195 8.84 17.01 1.33
C LYS A 195 10.29 16.55 1.56
N LYS A 196 11.26 17.43 1.25
CA LYS A 196 12.63 17.19 1.69
C LYS A 196 12.66 17.22 3.23
N ALA A 197 13.42 16.31 3.83
CA ALA A 197 13.71 16.44 5.26
C ALA A 197 14.29 17.82 5.52
N LEU A 198 13.75 18.52 6.50
CA LEU A 198 14.38 19.74 7.01
C LEU A 198 15.77 19.33 7.52
N GLN A 199 16.81 19.85 6.89
CA GLN A 199 18.19 19.70 7.34
C GLN A 199 18.40 20.45 8.63
#